data_5bb9bc7df29bf61032d26f9e6382d24d
#
_entry.id   5bb9bc7df29bf61032d26f9e6382d24d
#
_cell.length_a   1.000
_cell.length_b   1.000
_cell.length_c   1.000
_cell.angle_alpha   90.00
_cell.angle_beta   90.00
_cell.angle_gamma   90.00
#
_symmetry.space_group_name_H-M   'P 1'
#
loop_
_entity.id
_entity.type
_entity.pdbx_description
1 polymer ?
#
loop_
_entity_poly.entity_id
_entity_poly.type
_entity_poly.pdbx_seq_one_letter_code
_entity_poly.pdbx_strand_id
1 'polypeptide(L)'
;MINGLVRALLALALMGAAGLAAAQSGGNAADSAGQRAVVKVGVSGRPDQASLELALHRGYWQRQGLDVSLVGAGTSAQDAISALATNQIQVSGGSPSAGLFNALARGINIRIVADWSHMESAEDSTFAFLVRSDLVESGRVKSAADLKGLVIAAGPVKGGYNDLFLSLILAKGRLTMSDIKPEFLPFPDGLAALASKKIDAALLIEPTVTQAESQNIAKVFAKAGEVDPGAQVATLFYSPEFAAQADIATKFMIGYLQGVRDFRDAFRLNKNKDDAIAVLTKVMPLDARVWQNTHWGSTDPNGKFNTASIKAQGAFYKEEGLISGPLVDIDKYIDMSFAEAAVKVIGRQ
;
A
#
# COMPACT_ATOMS: atom_id res chain seq x y z
N MET A 1 30.64 -55.57 40.11
CA MET A 1 30.23 -57.00 40.16
C MET A 1 29.43 -57.27 38.92
N ILE A 2 29.99 -58.09 38.12
CA ILE A 2 29.50 -59.12 37.19
C ILE A 2 28.98 -58.55 35.88
N ASN A 3 29.80 -58.52 34.80
CA ASN A 3 30.21 -59.61 33.85
C ASN A 3 28.94 -60.36 33.39
N GLY A 4 28.70 -60.58 32.17
CA GLY A 4 29.50 -60.91 31.05
C GLY A 4 28.63 -61.47 29.93
N LEU A 5 29.25 -61.68 28.81
CA LEU A 5 29.09 -62.72 27.78
C LEU A 5 27.73 -62.70 27.00
N VAL A 6 27.67 -62.77 25.70
CA VAL A 6 28.33 -63.72 24.80
C VAL A 6 28.42 -63.16 23.39
N ARG A 7 29.57 -63.33 22.80
CA ARG A 7 29.88 -63.24 21.38
C ARG A 7 29.45 -64.50 20.65
N ALA A 8 29.28 -64.27 19.33
CA ALA A 8 29.38 -65.25 18.25
C ALA A 8 28.08 -65.83 17.71
N LEU A 9 27.79 -65.51 16.44
CA LEU A 9 28.01 -66.45 15.36
C LEU A 9 27.97 -65.73 14.01
N LEU A 10 29.15 -65.77 13.36
CA LEU A 10 29.38 -65.43 11.95
C LEU A 10 28.93 -66.62 11.09
N ALA A 11 28.50 -66.33 9.89
CA ALA A 11 28.85 -66.97 8.63
C ALA A 11 27.72 -67.53 7.80
N LEU A 12 27.83 -67.19 6.55
CA LEU A 12 27.36 -67.81 5.30
C LEU A 12 25.93 -67.60 4.86
N ALA A 13 25.80 -66.69 3.85
CA ALA A 13 25.40 -67.08 2.49
C ALA A 13 25.62 -65.91 1.53
N LEU A 14 26.76 -65.89 0.85
CA LEU A 14 26.93 -65.31 -0.48
C LEU A 14 26.30 -66.27 -1.46
N MET A 15 25.35 -65.83 -2.27
CA MET A 15 25.21 -66.09 -3.71
C MET A 15 23.76 -65.76 -4.15
N GLY A 16 23.69 -64.96 -5.19
CA GLY A 16 22.53 -64.94 -6.09
C GLY A 16 21.68 -63.71 -6.07
N ALA A 17 21.98 -62.73 -6.91
CA ALA A 17 21.11 -62.19 -7.92
C ALA A 17 21.65 -60.82 -8.43
N ALA A 18 22.46 -60.94 -9.46
CA ALA A 18 22.56 -59.86 -10.44
C ALA A 18 21.26 -59.88 -11.25
N GLY A 19 20.59 -58.73 -11.30
CA GLY A 19 19.45 -58.58 -12.20
C GLY A 19 18.29 -57.84 -11.51
N LEU A 20 18.28 -56.51 -11.55
CA LEU A 20 17.14 -55.57 -11.67
C LEU A 20 17.55 -54.17 -11.16
N ALA A 21 18.50 -53.60 -11.86
CA ALA A 21 18.79 -52.16 -11.70
C ALA A 21 18.52 -51.46 -13.04
N ALA A 22 17.26 -51.39 -13.43
CA ALA A 22 16.81 -50.53 -14.53
C ALA A 22 15.29 -50.42 -14.47
N ALA A 23 14.77 -49.53 -13.64
CA ALA A 23 13.43 -48.93 -13.77
C ALA A 23 13.05 -48.18 -12.49
N GLN A 24 13.70 -47.05 -12.22
CA GLN A 24 13.12 -46.02 -11.33
C GLN A 24 13.83 -44.69 -11.57
N SER A 25 13.87 -44.23 -12.81
CA SER A 25 14.12 -42.83 -13.16
C SER A 25 12.91 -42.23 -13.90
N GLY A 26 11.73 -42.62 -13.46
CA GLY A 26 10.44 -42.09 -13.88
C GLY A 26 9.74 -41.46 -12.66
N GLY A 27 10.47 -40.64 -11.91
CA GLY A 27 9.96 -39.97 -10.73
C GLY A 27 9.55 -38.55 -11.08
N ASN A 28 8.24 -38.32 -11.07
CA ASN A 28 7.58 -37.02 -10.75
C ASN A 28 7.85 -35.82 -11.65
N ALA A 29 7.63 -35.92 -12.95
CA ALA A 29 7.30 -34.77 -13.77
C ALA A 29 5.80 -34.51 -13.84
N ALA A 30 4.96 -35.27 -13.15
CA ALA A 30 3.49 -35.19 -13.25
C ALA A 30 2.82 -34.49 -12.05
N ASP A 31 3.55 -34.14 -10.96
CA ASP A 31 2.95 -33.52 -9.77
C ASP A 31 3.20 -32.00 -9.65
N SER A 32 3.93 -31.37 -10.58
CA SER A 32 4.13 -29.93 -10.61
C SER A 32 3.09 -29.15 -11.45
N ALA A 33 2.18 -29.87 -12.11
CA ALA A 33 1.19 -29.26 -13.01
C ALA A 33 -0.09 -28.73 -12.32
N GLY A 34 -0.16 -28.73 -10.97
CA GLY A 34 -1.37 -28.35 -10.23
C GLY A 34 -1.21 -27.31 -9.12
N GLN A 35 -0.01 -27.01 -8.67
CA GLN A 35 0.16 -26.12 -7.53
C GLN A 35 0.30 -24.66 -7.98
N ARG A 36 -0.71 -23.83 -7.65
CA ARG A 36 -0.66 -22.38 -7.92
C ARG A 36 0.45 -21.74 -7.12
N ALA A 37 1.14 -20.76 -7.72
CA ALA A 37 2.12 -19.96 -7.00
C ALA A 37 1.43 -19.10 -5.93
N VAL A 38 1.92 -19.19 -4.70
CA VAL A 38 1.36 -18.45 -3.55
C VAL A 38 1.97 -17.07 -3.49
N VAL A 39 1.12 -16.04 -3.38
CA VAL A 39 1.53 -14.63 -3.24
C VAL A 39 0.79 -14.01 -2.06
N LYS A 40 1.53 -13.51 -1.08
CA LYS A 40 0.99 -12.79 0.07
C LYS A 40 1.10 -11.29 -0.18
N VAL A 41 -0.03 -10.59 -0.14
CA VAL A 41 -0.11 -9.14 -0.26
C VAL A 41 -0.34 -8.55 1.11
N GLY A 42 0.58 -7.73 1.57
CA GLY A 42 0.45 -7.01 2.83
C GLY A 42 -0.55 -5.86 2.73
N VAL A 43 -1.58 -5.91 3.57
CA VAL A 43 -2.66 -4.92 3.62
C VAL A 43 -2.93 -4.44 5.04
N SER A 44 -3.55 -3.29 5.18
CA SER A 44 -3.99 -2.71 6.46
C SER A 44 -5.52 -2.68 6.62
N GLY A 45 -6.27 -3.27 5.67
CA GLY A 45 -7.73 -3.32 5.68
C GLY A 45 -8.43 -1.99 5.40
N ARG A 46 -7.70 -1.00 4.85
CA ARG A 46 -8.26 0.31 4.52
C ARG A 46 -9.01 0.28 3.19
N PRO A 47 -10.02 1.17 3.02
CA PRO A 47 -10.82 1.21 1.79
C PRO A 47 -10.03 1.55 0.51
N ASP A 48 -8.87 2.21 0.60
CA ASP A 48 -7.98 2.46 -0.53
C ASP A 48 -7.37 1.18 -1.13
N GLN A 49 -7.59 0.03 -0.50
CA GLN A 49 -7.17 -1.30 -0.94
C GLN A 49 -8.29 -2.09 -1.66
N ALA A 50 -9.43 -1.46 -1.90
CA ALA A 50 -10.61 -2.11 -2.48
C ALA A 50 -10.36 -2.71 -3.88
N SER A 51 -9.43 -2.15 -4.66
CA SER A 51 -9.02 -2.72 -5.95
C SER A 51 -8.42 -4.13 -5.82
N LEU A 52 -7.71 -4.42 -4.71
CA LEU A 52 -7.20 -5.76 -4.41
C LEU A 52 -8.32 -6.73 -4.06
N GLU A 53 -9.29 -6.29 -3.27
CA GLU A 53 -10.45 -7.10 -2.91
C GLU A 53 -11.27 -7.44 -4.17
N LEU A 54 -11.49 -6.49 -5.06
CA LEU A 54 -12.13 -6.75 -6.34
C LEU A 54 -11.32 -7.76 -7.18
N ALA A 55 -9.98 -7.59 -7.27
CA ALA A 55 -9.15 -8.53 -8.01
C ALA A 55 -9.23 -9.96 -7.44
N LEU A 56 -9.21 -10.09 -6.12
CA LEU A 56 -9.30 -11.38 -5.43
C LEU A 56 -10.66 -12.03 -5.65
N HIS A 57 -11.75 -11.32 -5.35
CA HIS A 57 -13.10 -11.88 -5.39
C HIS A 57 -13.63 -12.09 -6.81
N ARG A 58 -13.13 -11.35 -7.79
CA ARG A 58 -13.42 -11.61 -9.21
C ARG A 58 -12.52 -12.69 -9.82
N GLY A 59 -11.59 -13.26 -9.06
CA GLY A 59 -10.73 -14.37 -9.48
C GLY A 59 -9.71 -14.00 -10.54
N TYR A 60 -9.29 -12.73 -10.63
CA TYR A 60 -8.33 -12.29 -11.64
C TYR A 60 -6.99 -12.99 -11.48
N TRP A 61 -6.49 -13.14 -10.26
CA TRP A 61 -5.26 -13.88 -9.98
C TRP A 61 -5.41 -15.38 -10.15
N GLN A 62 -6.57 -15.95 -9.80
CA GLN A 62 -6.83 -17.38 -10.02
C GLN A 62 -6.75 -17.74 -11.49
N ARG A 63 -7.24 -16.87 -12.39
CA ARG A 63 -7.12 -17.05 -13.84
C ARG A 63 -5.67 -16.97 -14.36
N GLN A 64 -4.79 -16.31 -13.60
CA GLN A 64 -3.36 -16.26 -13.86
C GLN A 64 -2.59 -17.45 -13.23
N GLY A 65 -3.27 -18.40 -12.60
CA GLY A 65 -2.65 -19.52 -11.91
C GLY A 65 -1.99 -19.15 -10.58
N LEU A 66 -2.43 -18.07 -9.94
CA LEU A 66 -1.92 -17.61 -8.65
C LEU A 66 -2.93 -17.90 -7.53
N ASP A 67 -2.39 -18.22 -6.35
CA ASP A 67 -3.11 -18.23 -5.08
C ASP A 67 -2.69 -17.00 -4.27
N VAL A 68 -3.51 -15.94 -4.32
CA VAL A 68 -3.21 -14.67 -3.68
C VAL A 68 -3.99 -14.55 -2.38
N SER A 69 -3.29 -14.19 -1.30
CA SER A 69 -3.89 -13.92 0.00
C SER A 69 -3.57 -12.49 0.45
N LEU A 70 -4.59 -11.78 0.94
CA LEU A 70 -4.43 -10.48 1.60
C LEU A 70 -4.17 -10.75 3.09
N VAL A 71 -3.01 -10.33 3.58
CA VAL A 71 -2.55 -10.60 4.95
C VAL A 71 -2.22 -9.29 5.66
N GLY A 72 -2.42 -9.23 6.98
CA GLY A 72 -2.01 -8.06 7.75
C GLY A 72 -0.50 -7.84 7.67
N ALA A 73 -0.08 -6.64 7.24
CA ALA A 73 1.33 -6.26 7.12
C ALA A 73 1.82 -5.43 8.32
N GLY A 74 1.18 -5.55 9.47
CA GLY A 74 1.41 -4.68 10.61
C GLY A 74 0.59 -3.38 10.55
N THR A 75 0.84 -2.49 11.48
CA THR A 75 0.08 -1.23 11.61
C THR A 75 0.80 -0.02 11.02
N SER A 76 2.07 -0.18 10.63
CA SER A 76 2.91 0.91 10.13
C SER A 76 3.52 0.59 8.76
N ALA A 77 3.88 1.64 8.01
CA ALA A 77 4.63 1.51 6.76
C ALA A 77 6.00 0.81 6.98
N GLN A 78 6.61 0.97 8.16
CA GLN A 78 7.87 0.33 8.49
C GLN A 78 7.72 -1.19 8.64
N ASP A 79 6.59 -1.66 9.18
CA ASP A 79 6.31 -3.10 9.30
C ASP A 79 6.20 -3.73 7.90
N ALA A 80 5.47 -3.09 6.99
CA ALA A 80 5.34 -3.55 5.60
C ALA A 80 6.70 -3.58 4.87
N ILE A 81 7.53 -2.54 5.03
CA ILE A 81 8.88 -2.49 4.45
C ILE A 81 9.76 -3.63 5.02
N SER A 82 9.67 -3.90 6.32
CA SER A 82 10.43 -4.99 6.96
C SER A 82 9.97 -6.37 6.47
N ALA A 83 8.68 -6.56 6.31
CA ALA A 83 8.10 -7.81 5.81
C ALA A 83 8.43 -8.05 4.32
N LEU A 84 8.47 -6.99 3.49
CA LEU A 84 8.97 -7.05 2.10
C LEU A 84 10.47 -7.39 2.06
N ALA A 85 11.27 -6.77 2.93
CA ALA A 85 12.72 -6.98 2.99
C ALA A 85 13.11 -8.42 3.33
N THR A 86 12.25 -9.13 4.06
CA THR A 86 12.45 -10.54 4.46
C THR A 86 11.59 -11.52 3.67
N ASN A 87 10.92 -11.05 2.63
CA ASN A 87 9.99 -11.81 1.80
C ASN A 87 8.87 -12.55 2.57
N GLN A 88 8.53 -12.07 3.77
CA GLN A 88 7.36 -12.55 4.52
C GLN A 88 6.05 -12.21 3.79
N ILE A 89 6.04 -11.08 3.08
CA ILE A 89 5.07 -10.71 2.08
C ILE A 89 5.78 -10.41 0.76
N GLN A 90 5.16 -10.71 -0.36
CA GLN A 90 5.71 -10.52 -1.69
C GLN A 90 5.39 -9.14 -2.24
N VAL A 91 4.24 -8.61 -1.85
CA VAL A 91 3.68 -7.36 -2.37
C VAL A 91 3.11 -6.53 -1.22
N SER A 92 3.24 -5.23 -1.30
CA SER A 92 2.49 -4.28 -0.46
C SER A 92 2.33 -2.95 -1.18
N GLY A 93 1.45 -2.10 -0.68
CA GLY A 93 1.31 -0.72 -1.15
C GLY A 93 1.52 0.26 -0.01
N GLY A 94 2.03 1.44 -0.34
CA GLY A 94 2.23 2.48 0.63
C GLY A 94 2.92 3.73 0.09
N SER A 95 3.03 4.74 0.96
CA SER A 95 3.73 5.97 0.62
C SER A 95 5.22 5.69 0.34
N PRO A 96 5.83 6.38 -0.64
CA PRO A 96 7.28 6.45 -0.80
C PRO A 96 7.91 7.20 0.39
N SER A 97 7.85 6.59 1.57
CA SER A 97 8.18 7.21 2.85
C SER A 97 9.69 7.33 3.12
N ALA A 98 10.08 8.16 4.08
CA ALA A 98 11.44 8.22 4.59
C ALA A 98 11.96 6.84 5.03
N GLY A 99 11.09 5.98 5.57
CA GLY A 99 11.39 4.59 5.91
C GLY A 99 11.81 3.76 4.70
N LEU A 100 11.12 3.91 3.56
CA LEU A 100 11.51 3.28 2.29
C LEU A 100 12.89 3.77 1.85
N PHE A 101 13.11 5.08 1.76
CA PHE A 101 14.41 5.63 1.35
C PHE A 101 15.55 5.15 2.25
N ASN A 102 15.34 5.09 3.56
CA ASN A 102 16.31 4.56 4.51
C ASN A 102 16.56 3.05 4.32
N ALA A 103 15.56 2.27 3.97
CA ALA A 103 15.72 0.85 3.65
C ALA A 103 16.54 0.65 2.37
N LEU A 104 16.21 1.39 1.31
CA LEU A 104 16.96 1.38 0.05
C LEU A 104 18.42 1.79 0.24
N ALA A 105 18.68 2.83 1.07
CA ALA A 105 20.04 3.26 1.41
C ALA A 105 20.87 2.19 2.14
N ARG A 106 20.21 1.28 2.87
CA ARG A 106 20.83 0.11 3.49
C ARG A 106 20.98 -1.10 2.56
N GLY A 107 20.69 -0.94 1.28
CA GLY A 107 20.83 -2.00 0.28
C GLY A 107 19.65 -2.96 0.18
N ILE A 108 18.52 -2.69 0.83
CA ILE A 108 17.30 -3.49 0.66
C ILE A 108 16.68 -3.12 -0.68
N ASN A 109 16.66 -4.07 -1.62
CA ASN A 109 16.34 -3.82 -3.02
C ASN A 109 14.82 -3.99 -3.32
N ILE A 110 13.96 -3.33 -2.53
CA ILE A 110 12.52 -3.26 -2.78
C ILE A 110 12.29 -2.55 -4.13
N ARG A 111 11.37 -3.07 -4.96
CA ARG A 111 11.02 -2.47 -6.24
C ARG A 111 9.72 -1.70 -6.17
N ILE A 112 9.71 -0.51 -6.77
CA ILE A 112 8.52 0.33 -6.99
C ILE A 112 8.02 -0.01 -8.38
N VAL A 113 6.82 -0.62 -8.49
CA VAL A 113 6.42 -1.30 -9.73
C VAL A 113 5.14 -0.77 -10.36
N ALA A 114 4.29 -0.07 -9.60
CA ALA A 114 3.05 0.51 -10.14
C ALA A 114 2.51 1.62 -9.24
N ASP A 115 1.55 2.37 -9.77
CA ASP A 115 0.71 3.27 -9.00
C ASP A 115 -0.19 2.49 -8.04
N TRP A 116 -0.39 3.06 -6.85
CA TRP A 116 -1.42 2.63 -5.91
C TRP A 116 -2.44 3.73 -5.68
N SER A 117 -1.97 4.98 -5.54
CA SER A 117 -2.83 6.14 -5.35
C SER A 117 -2.08 7.43 -5.67
N HIS A 118 -2.71 8.29 -6.46
CA HIS A 118 -2.21 9.62 -6.80
C HIS A 118 -3.35 10.66 -6.81
N MET A 119 -3.00 11.94 -6.77
CA MET A 119 -3.93 13.05 -6.94
C MET A 119 -4.15 13.29 -8.43
N GLU A 120 -5.34 12.96 -8.94
CA GLU A 120 -5.66 13.04 -10.37
C GLU A 120 -5.95 14.48 -10.82
N SER A 121 -6.57 15.29 -9.94
CA SER A 121 -6.97 16.66 -10.25
C SER A 121 -6.96 17.56 -9.03
N ALA A 122 -7.08 18.87 -9.23
CA ALA A 122 -7.23 19.85 -8.14
C ALA A 122 -8.49 19.61 -7.28
N GLU A 123 -9.52 18.98 -7.85
CA GLU A 123 -10.74 18.67 -7.13
C GLU A 123 -10.65 17.42 -6.25
N ASP A 124 -9.54 16.68 -6.36
CA ASP A 124 -9.36 15.45 -5.61
C ASP A 124 -9.20 15.74 -4.10
N SER A 125 -10.22 15.35 -3.35
CA SER A 125 -10.31 15.49 -1.90
C SER A 125 -10.12 14.18 -1.15
N THR A 126 -9.71 13.12 -1.83
CA THR A 126 -9.46 11.80 -1.22
C THR A 126 -8.55 11.89 0.00
N PHE A 127 -7.62 12.86 -0.05
CA PHE A 127 -6.75 13.25 1.03
C PHE A 127 -6.89 14.76 1.25
N ALA A 128 -7.31 15.17 2.45
CA ALA A 128 -7.61 16.57 2.74
C ALA A 128 -7.15 16.98 4.14
N PHE A 129 -6.89 18.27 4.29
CA PHE A 129 -6.69 18.92 5.57
C PHE A 129 -7.99 19.60 6.00
N LEU A 130 -8.49 19.23 7.16
CA LEU A 130 -9.74 19.71 7.71
C LEU A 130 -9.49 20.50 8.99
N VAL A 131 -10.28 21.54 9.18
CA VAL A 131 -10.31 22.36 10.40
C VAL A 131 -11.69 22.22 11.04
N ARG A 132 -11.74 22.12 12.36
CA ARG A 132 -12.99 22.04 13.12
C ARG A 132 -13.98 23.12 12.68
N SER A 133 -15.25 22.71 12.48
CA SER A 133 -16.31 23.62 11.97
C SER A 133 -16.47 24.87 12.82
N ASP A 134 -16.44 24.75 14.16
CA ASP A 134 -16.58 25.90 15.06
C ASP A 134 -15.43 26.92 14.95
N LEU A 135 -14.22 26.49 14.59
CA LEU A 135 -13.08 27.38 14.38
C LEU A 135 -13.18 28.14 13.05
N VAL A 136 -13.72 27.50 12.03
CA VAL A 136 -13.97 28.12 10.71
C VAL A 136 -15.15 29.09 10.82
N GLU A 137 -16.28 28.64 11.39
CA GLU A 137 -17.52 29.42 11.50
C GLU A 137 -17.37 30.65 12.40
N SER A 138 -16.60 30.55 13.49
CA SER A 138 -16.26 31.72 14.33
C SER A 138 -15.27 32.67 13.70
N GLY A 139 -14.65 32.31 12.57
CA GLY A 139 -13.61 33.09 11.92
C GLY A 139 -12.27 33.07 12.66
N ARG A 140 -12.05 32.17 13.61
CA ARG A 140 -10.75 31.98 14.28
C ARG A 140 -9.69 31.43 13.33
N VAL A 141 -10.08 30.58 12.36
CA VAL A 141 -9.22 30.10 11.29
C VAL A 141 -9.81 30.52 9.95
N LYS A 142 -9.12 31.42 9.26
CA LYS A 142 -9.49 31.95 7.94
C LYS A 142 -8.41 31.67 6.90
N SER A 143 -7.17 31.51 7.34
CA SER A 143 -5.99 31.35 6.49
C SER A 143 -4.99 30.38 7.12
N ALA A 144 -4.01 29.94 6.35
CA ALA A 144 -2.95 29.08 6.85
C ALA A 144 -2.12 29.72 7.98
N ALA A 145 -2.04 31.06 8.06
CA ALA A 145 -1.34 31.75 9.14
C ALA A 145 -2.03 31.55 10.52
N ASP A 146 -3.35 31.32 10.51
CA ASP A 146 -4.14 31.11 11.73
C ASP A 146 -3.96 29.72 12.34
N LEU A 147 -3.22 28.82 11.65
CA LEU A 147 -2.90 27.47 12.14
C LEU A 147 -1.84 27.49 13.25
N LYS A 148 -1.19 28.63 13.49
CA LYS A 148 -0.14 28.77 14.51
C LYS A 148 -0.65 28.39 15.90
N GLY A 149 0.09 27.48 16.57
CA GLY A 149 -0.20 27.00 17.91
C GLY A 149 -1.34 26.00 18.05
N LEU A 150 -2.01 25.66 16.94
CA LEU A 150 -3.10 24.66 16.93
C LEU A 150 -2.56 23.24 17.16
N VAL A 151 -3.41 22.39 17.73
CA VAL A 151 -3.19 20.95 17.85
C VAL A 151 -3.70 20.28 16.56
N ILE A 152 -2.80 19.66 15.81
CA ILE A 152 -3.09 19.16 14.46
C ILE A 152 -2.71 17.67 14.36
N ALA A 153 -3.68 16.82 14.01
CA ALA A 153 -3.37 15.44 13.65
C ALA A 153 -2.71 15.39 12.27
N ALA A 154 -1.42 15.05 12.25
CA ALA A 154 -0.57 15.02 11.06
C ALA A 154 -0.60 13.65 10.33
N GLY A 155 -1.57 12.79 10.65
CA GLY A 155 -1.68 11.43 10.11
C GLY A 155 -1.05 10.38 11.01
N PRO A 156 -1.03 9.09 10.58
CA PRO A 156 -0.70 7.97 11.46
C PRO A 156 0.78 7.84 11.81
N VAL A 157 1.68 8.34 10.98
CA VAL A 157 3.13 8.19 11.16
C VAL A 157 3.88 9.39 10.60
N LYS A 158 5.05 9.68 11.17
CA LYS A 158 6.00 10.66 10.68
C LYS A 158 6.82 10.08 9.51
N GLY A 159 7.15 10.94 8.52
CA GLY A 159 7.99 10.56 7.38
C GLY A 159 7.21 9.97 6.20
N GLY A 160 5.91 10.26 6.09
CA GLY A 160 5.08 9.94 4.94
C GLY A 160 4.64 11.17 4.15
N TYR A 161 3.87 10.96 3.08
CA TYR A 161 3.30 12.05 2.27
C TYR A 161 2.53 13.09 3.11
N ASN A 162 1.93 12.65 4.22
CA ASN A 162 1.22 13.52 5.14
C ASN A 162 2.06 14.71 5.61
N ASP A 163 3.34 14.46 5.96
CA ASP A 163 4.24 15.50 6.46
C ASP A 163 4.53 16.53 5.38
N LEU A 164 4.79 16.09 4.14
CA LEU A 164 4.98 16.99 3.00
C LEU A 164 3.72 17.83 2.76
N PHE A 165 2.56 17.19 2.69
CA PHE A 165 1.30 17.89 2.43
C PHE A 165 1.00 18.94 3.52
N LEU A 166 1.17 18.59 4.80
CA LEU A 166 1.00 19.54 5.89
C LEU A 166 2.02 20.68 5.82
N SER A 167 3.27 20.38 5.50
CA SER A 167 4.32 21.40 5.33
C SER A 167 3.98 22.37 4.21
N LEU A 168 3.44 21.90 3.08
CA LEU A 168 3.00 22.76 1.98
C LEU A 168 1.85 23.68 2.39
N ILE A 169 0.91 23.21 3.22
CA ILE A 169 -0.18 24.03 3.76
C ILE A 169 0.38 25.08 4.72
N LEU A 170 1.23 24.69 5.66
CA LEU A 170 1.85 25.58 6.64
C LEU A 170 2.70 26.67 5.98
N ALA A 171 3.43 26.33 4.92
CA ALA A 171 4.25 27.27 4.16
C ALA A 171 3.41 28.42 3.55
N LYS A 172 2.14 28.18 3.13
CA LYS A 172 1.23 29.23 2.68
C LYS A 172 0.96 30.28 3.78
N GLY A 173 1.03 29.88 5.05
CA GLY A 173 0.94 30.77 6.22
C GLY A 173 2.30 31.25 6.74
N ARG A 174 3.41 30.93 6.07
CA ARG A 174 4.78 31.18 6.54
C ARG A 174 5.08 30.49 7.87
N LEU A 175 4.47 29.34 8.08
CA LEU A 175 4.64 28.48 9.25
C LEU A 175 5.43 27.24 8.89
N THR A 176 5.96 26.59 9.92
CA THR A 176 6.65 25.29 9.87
C THR A 176 6.00 24.30 10.84
N MET A 177 6.42 23.05 10.84
CA MET A 177 5.95 22.04 11.80
C MET A 177 6.21 22.43 13.28
N SER A 178 7.21 23.30 13.55
CA SER A 178 7.50 23.80 14.89
C SER A 178 6.54 24.87 15.38
N ASP A 179 5.75 25.47 14.49
CA ASP A 179 4.74 26.49 14.82
C ASP A 179 3.39 25.87 15.24
N ILE A 180 3.22 24.58 15.13
CA ILE A 180 2.01 23.83 15.51
C ILE A 180 2.31 22.81 16.60
N LYS A 181 1.28 22.14 17.09
CA LYS A 181 1.38 20.98 18.01
C LYS A 181 0.95 19.73 17.25
N PRO A 182 1.89 19.01 16.58
CA PRO A 182 1.53 17.85 15.78
C PRO A 182 1.23 16.64 16.67
N GLU A 183 0.12 15.95 16.37
CA GLU A 183 -0.24 14.66 16.93
C GLU A 183 -0.22 13.61 15.81
N PHE A 184 0.26 12.40 16.10
CA PHE A 184 0.29 11.32 15.12
C PHE A 184 -0.79 10.30 15.47
N LEU A 185 -1.91 10.38 14.76
CA LEU A 185 -3.11 9.57 15.01
C LEU A 185 -3.53 8.83 13.73
N PRO A 186 -3.99 7.58 13.82
CA PRO A 186 -4.75 6.93 12.75
C PRO A 186 -5.93 7.82 12.30
N PHE A 187 -6.29 7.76 11.03
CA PHE A 187 -7.33 8.68 10.50
C PHE A 187 -8.68 8.57 11.21
N PRO A 188 -9.20 7.38 11.59
CA PRO A 188 -10.41 7.29 12.40
C PRO A 188 -10.28 7.94 13.78
N ASP A 189 -9.11 7.80 14.42
CA ASP A 189 -8.82 8.42 15.71
C ASP A 189 -8.71 9.94 15.59
N GLY A 190 -8.13 10.44 14.49
CA GLY A 190 -8.10 11.87 14.14
C GLY A 190 -9.52 12.44 14.00
N LEU A 191 -10.43 11.73 13.31
CA LEU A 191 -11.84 12.13 13.22
C LEU A 191 -12.52 12.17 14.61
N ALA A 192 -12.31 11.15 15.42
CA ALA A 192 -12.86 11.10 16.77
C ALA A 192 -12.29 12.21 17.68
N ALA A 193 -11.01 12.55 17.52
CA ALA A 193 -10.37 13.64 18.25
C ALA A 193 -10.89 15.01 17.82
N LEU A 194 -11.18 15.23 16.52
CA LEU A 194 -11.87 16.42 16.02
C LEU A 194 -13.28 16.54 16.64
N ALA A 195 -14.07 15.46 16.58
CA ALA A 195 -15.44 15.42 17.12
C ALA A 195 -15.48 15.72 18.63
N SER A 196 -14.52 15.21 19.38
CA SER A 196 -14.38 15.45 20.82
C SER A 196 -13.66 16.77 21.18
N LYS A 197 -13.28 17.57 20.19
CA LYS A 197 -12.55 18.86 20.32
C LYS A 197 -11.20 18.74 21.03
N LYS A 198 -10.58 17.56 21.02
CA LYS A 198 -9.22 17.35 21.56
C LYS A 198 -8.14 17.91 20.66
N ILE A 199 -8.41 18.00 19.35
CA ILE A 199 -7.54 18.62 18.35
C ILE A 199 -8.32 19.68 17.57
N ASP A 200 -7.60 20.57 16.89
CA ASP A 200 -8.17 21.71 16.17
C ASP A 200 -8.32 21.44 14.66
N ALA A 201 -7.42 20.64 14.10
CA ALA A 201 -7.40 20.27 12.70
C ALA A 201 -6.80 18.88 12.49
N ALA A 202 -7.03 18.29 11.33
CA ALA A 202 -6.48 16.97 10.98
C ALA A 202 -6.27 16.80 9.49
N LEU A 203 -5.24 16.04 9.12
CA LEU A 203 -5.17 15.38 7.85
C LEU A 203 -6.03 14.12 7.91
N LEU A 204 -6.95 13.98 6.99
CA LEU A 204 -7.83 12.82 6.88
C LEU A 204 -7.81 12.28 5.44
N ILE A 205 -8.17 11.00 5.31
CA ILE A 205 -8.45 10.38 4.02
C ILE A 205 -9.91 9.92 3.97
N GLU A 206 -10.42 9.67 2.77
CA GLU A 206 -11.74 9.07 2.63
C GLU A 206 -11.83 7.66 3.28
N PRO A 207 -12.95 7.31 3.89
CA PRO A 207 -14.24 8.03 3.97
C PRO A 207 -14.32 9.02 5.16
N THR A 208 -13.24 9.20 5.94
CA THR A 208 -13.28 10.06 7.14
C THR A 208 -13.43 11.57 6.79
N VAL A 209 -13.02 11.99 5.59
CA VAL A 209 -13.27 13.35 5.07
C VAL A 209 -14.77 13.56 4.91
N THR A 210 -15.45 12.72 4.12
CA THR A 210 -16.91 12.77 3.92
C THR A 210 -17.67 12.68 5.25
N GLN A 211 -17.23 11.83 6.18
CA GLN A 211 -17.86 11.70 7.50
C GLN A 211 -17.70 12.98 8.33
N ALA A 212 -16.53 13.60 8.34
CA ALA A 212 -16.28 14.84 9.07
C ALA A 212 -17.19 15.98 8.59
N GLU A 213 -17.35 16.14 7.27
CA GLU A 213 -18.19 17.17 6.68
C GLU A 213 -19.68 16.90 6.88
N SER A 214 -20.15 15.66 6.60
CA SER A 214 -21.58 15.31 6.70
C SER A 214 -22.12 15.42 8.13
N GLN A 215 -21.27 15.23 9.13
CA GLN A 215 -21.61 15.37 10.55
C GLN A 215 -21.29 16.78 11.11
N ASN A 216 -20.87 17.73 10.26
CA ASN A 216 -20.45 19.08 10.64
C ASN A 216 -19.36 19.11 11.74
N ILE A 217 -18.51 18.08 11.80
CA ILE A 217 -17.38 18.02 12.75
C ILE A 217 -16.29 19.00 12.31
N ALA A 218 -15.93 18.93 11.02
CA ALA A 218 -14.88 19.77 10.45
C ALA A 218 -15.21 20.13 8.99
N LYS A 219 -14.56 21.18 8.49
CA LYS A 219 -14.65 21.64 7.10
C LYS A 219 -13.35 21.37 6.37
N VAL A 220 -13.43 20.99 5.10
CA VAL A 220 -12.24 20.92 4.24
C VAL A 220 -11.64 22.32 4.11
N PHE A 221 -10.41 22.46 4.57
CA PHE A 221 -9.62 23.69 4.48
C PHE A 221 -8.70 23.68 3.26
N ALA A 222 -8.15 22.52 2.93
CA ALA A 222 -7.30 22.32 1.76
C ALA A 222 -7.41 20.88 1.23
N LYS A 223 -7.61 20.74 -0.08
CA LYS A 223 -7.58 19.45 -0.78
C LYS A 223 -6.16 19.13 -1.23
N ALA A 224 -5.75 17.87 -1.18
CA ALA A 224 -4.41 17.48 -1.61
C ALA A 224 -4.18 17.75 -3.10
N GLY A 225 -5.16 17.49 -3.95
CA GLY A 225 -5.07 17.78 -5.37
C GLY A 225 -4.88 19.26 -5.70
N GLU A 226 -5.42 20.17 -4.89
CA GLU A 226 -5.23 21.62 -5.04
C GLU A 226 -3.84 22.09 -4.56
N VAL A 227 -3.34 21.50 -3.48
CA VAL A 227 -2.08 21.92 -2.85
C VAL A 227 -0.87 21.32 -3.57
N ASP A 228 -0.97 20.07 -3.99
CA ASP A 228 0.10 19.31 -4.64
C ASP A 228 -0.47 18.52 -5.84
N PRO A 229 -0.74 19.20 -6.98
CA PRO A 229 -1.32 18.57 -8.15
C PRO A 229 -0.44 17.46 -8.71
N GLY A 230 -1.02 16.29 -8.95
CA GLY A 230 -0.29 15.13 -9.44
C GLY A 230 0.58 14.42 -8.40
N ALA A 231 0.37 14.69 -7.11
CA ALA A 231 1.10 14.05 -6.03
C ALA A 231 0.98 12.52 -6.08
N GLN A 232 2.11 11.83 -5.95
CA GLN A 232 2.14 10.38 -5.76
C GLN A 232 1.99 10.06 -4.28
N VAL A 233 0.79 9.65 -3.87
CA VAL A 233 0.49 9.38 -2.46
C VAL A 233 1.01 8.02 -2.02
N ALA A 234 0.81 7.01 -2.87
CA ALA A 234 1.25 5.65 -2.61
C ALA A 234 1.63 4.93 -3.91
N THR A 235 2.52 3.96 -3.79
CA THR A 235 2.95 3.07 -4.89
C THR A 235 2.89 1.62 -4.47
N LEU A 236 2.83 0.71 -5.45
CA LEU A 236 2.92 -0.73 -5.24
C LEU A 236 4.39 -1.14 -5.17
N PHE A 237 4.70 -1.96 -4.19
CA PHE A 237 6.05 -2.47 -3.92
C PHE A 237 6.09 -3.99 -4.11
N TYR A 238 7.19 -4.46 -4.68
CA TYR A 238 7.56 -5.87 -4.70
C TYR A 238 8.77 -6.13 -3.80
N SER A 239 8.77 -7.28 -3.10
CA SER A 239 9.96 -7.77 -2.43
C SER A 239 11.06 -8.07 -3.45
N PRO A 240 12.36 -8.03 -3.06
CA PRO A 240 13.46 -8.34 -3.98
C PRO A 240 13.33 -9.72 -4.62
N GLU A 241 12.97 -10.73 -3.83
CA GLU A 241 12.83 -12.11 -4.27
C GLU A 241 11.62 -12.31 -5.19
N PHE A 242 10.53 -11.60 -4.94
CA PHE A 242 9.35 -11.66 -5.79
C PHE A 242 9.59 -10.97 -7.13
N ALA A 243 10.23 -9.82 -7.13
CA ALA A 243 10.60 -9.10 -8.36
C ALA A 243 11.54 -9.94 -9.26
N ALA A 244 12.38 -10.80 -8.67
CA ALA A 244 13.24 -11.71 -9.42
C ALA A 244 12.46 -12.85 -10.13
N GLN A 245 11.21 -13.11 -9.74
CA GLN A 245 10.33 -14.12 -10.33
C GLN A 245 9.45 -13.49 -11.42
N ALA A 246 10.05 -13.01 -12.50
CA ALA A 246 9.42 -12.11 -13.48
C ALA A 246 8.09 -12.62 -14.05
N ASP A 247 7.94 -13.93 -14.32
CA ASP A 247 6.68 -14.50 -14.81
C ASP A 247 5.56 -14.39 -13.78
N ILE A 248 5.81 -14.81 -12.53
CA ILE A 248 4.82 -14.79 -11.44
C ILE A 248 4.48 -13.33 -11.07
N ALA A 249 5.47 -12.46 -10.99
CA ALA A 249 5.31 -11.04 -10.69
C ALA A 249 4.50 -10.30 -11.78
N THR A 250 4.69 -10.65 -13.06
CA THR A 250 3.88 -10.12 -14.17
C THR A 250 2.44 -10.64 -14.11
N LYS A 251 2.23 -11.92 -13.83
CA LYS A 251 0.89 -12.50 -13.65
C LYS A 251 0.15 -11.84 -12.48
N PHE A 252 0.86 -11.53 -11.40
CA PHE A 252 0.28 -10.76 -10.30
C PHE A 252 -0.15 -9.36 -10.76
N MET A 253 0.71 -8.65 -11.50
CA MET A 253 0.43 -7.30 -12.02
C MET A 253 -0.79 -7.30 -12.95
N ILE A 254 -0.97 -8.33 -13.79
CA ILE A 254 -2.17 -8.47 -14.64
C ILE A 254 -3.44 -8.45 -13.78
N GLY A 255 -3.51 -9.28 -12.75
CA GLY A 255 -4.67 -9.33 -11.86
C GLY A 255 -4.86 -8.03 -11.06
N TYR A 256 -3.78 -7.41 -10.61
CA TYR A 256 -3.81 -6.12 -9.93
C TYR A 256 -4.42 -5.03 -10.81
N LEU A 257 -3.93 -4.84 -12.02
CA LEU A 257 -4.44 -3.82 -12.94
C LEU A 257 -5.89 -4.08 -13.35
N GLN A 258 -6.32 -5.34 -13.48
CA GLN A 258 -7.73 -5.64 -13.70
C GLN A 258 -8.61 -5.19 -12.53
N GLY A 259 -8.18 -5.41 -11.28
CA GLY A 259 -8.89 -4.92 -10.09
C GLY A 259 -8.92 -3.38 -10.01
N VAL A 260 -7.82 -2.72 -10.36
CA VAL A 260 -7.74 -1.25 -10.46
C VAL A 260 -8.74 -0.72 -11.49
N ARG A 261 -8.82 -1.35 -12.66
CA ARG A 261 -9.77 -0.96 -13.73
C ARG A 261 -11.21 -1.14 -13.32
N ASP A 262 -11.54 -2.25 -12.64
CA ASP A 262 -12.87 -2.47 -12.10
C ASP A 262 -13.25 -1.41 -11.06
N PHE A 263 -12.34 -1.07 -10.16
CA PHE A 263 -12.57 -0.03 -9.16
C PHE A 263 -12.78 1.34 -9.83
N ARG A 264 -11.93 1.69 -10.79
CA ARG A 264 -12.04 2.93 -11.56
C ARG A 264 -13.35 2.99 -12.35
N ASP A 265 -13.71 1.92 -13.05
CA ASP A 265 -14.97 1.83 -13.80
C ASP A 265 -16.18 2.04 -12.86
N ALA A 266 -16.18 1.43 -11.68
CA ALA A 266 -17.26 1.57 -10.71
C ALA A 266 -17.34 2.98 -10.12
N PHE A 267 -16.23 3.52 -9.61
CA PHE A 267 -16.27 4.70 -8.76
C PHE A 267 -15.90 6.02 -9.47
N ARG A 268 -15.29 5.95 -10.66
CA ARG A 268 -14.97 7.14 -11.46
C ARG A 268 -15.83 7.25 -12.73
N LEU A 269 -16.17 6.13 -13.33
CA LEU A 269 -16.94 6.09 -14.58
C LEU A 269 -18.39 5.64 -14.37
N ASN A 270 -18.78 5.33 -13.14
CA ASN A 270 -20.11 4.85 -12.74
C ASN A 270 -20.60 3.63 -13.54
N LYS A 271 -19.66 2.74 -13.90
CA LYS A 271 -19.96 1.48 -14.63
C LYS A 271 -19.95 0.32 -13.65
N ASN A 272 -21.02 -0.46 -13.61
CA ASN A 272 -21.16 -1.63 -12.72
C ASN A 272 -20.90 -1.30 -11.23
N LYS A 273 -21.23 -0.06 -10.80
CA LYS A 273 -20.95 0.43 -9.45
C LYS A 273 -21.64 -0.41 -8.38
N ASP A 274 -22.92 -0.74 -8.60
CA ASP A 274 -23.72 -1.52 -7.63
C ASP A 274 -23.15 -2.94 -7.43
N ASP A 275 -22.66 -3.56 -8.52
CA ASP A 275 -22.00 -4.86 -8.45
C ASP A 275 -20.67 -4.81 -7.69
N ALA A 276 -19.85 -3.78 -7.93
CA ALA A 276 -18.62 -3.55 -7.16
C ALA A 276 -18.93 -3.33 -5.67
N ILE A 277 -19.92 -2.51 -5.34
CA ILE A 277 -20.37 -2.27 -3.96
C ILE A 277 -20.88 -3.57 -3.32
N ALA A 278 -21.64 -4.38 -4.05
CA ALA A 278 -22.13 -5.67 -3.54
C ALA A 278 -21.00 -6.66 -3.19
N VAL A 279 -19.88 -6.61 -3.91
CA VAL A 279 -18.67 -7.37 -3.56
C VAL A 279 -18.01 -6.76 -2.33
N LEU A 280 -17.71 -5.46 -2.36
CA LEU A 280 -16.91 -4.79 -1.33
C LEU A 280 -17.59 -4.79 0.05
N THR A 281 -18.91 -4.63 0.12
CA THR A 281 -19.66 -4.69 1.40
C THR A 281 -19.65 -6.06 2.06
N LYS A 282 -19.35 -7.14 1.32
CA LYS A 282 -19.21 -8.48 1.90
C LYS A 282 -17.84 -8.73 2.53
N VAL A 283 -16.82 -8.02 2.06
CA VAL A 283 -15.43 -8.31 2.39
C VAL A 283 -14.72 -7.21 3.16
N MET A 284 -15.27 -6.01 3.13
CA MET A 284 -14.76 -4.86 3.86
C MET A 284 -15.83 -4.33 4.83
N PRO A 285 -15.47 -3.94 6.07
CA PRO A 285 -16.42 -3.51 7.09
C PRO A 285 -16.90 -2.06 6.83
N LEU A 286 -17.48 -1.81 5.67
CA LEU A 286 -17.93 -0.50 5.25
C LEU A 286 -19.33 -0.59 4.63
N ASP A 287 -20.26 0.27 5.09
CA ASP A 287 -21.65 0.29 4.63
C ASP A 287 -21.75 0.67 3.14
N ALA A 288 -22.72 0.11 2.43
CA ALA A 288 -22.96 0.39 1.02
C ALA A 288 -23.19 1.88 0.73
N ARG A 289 -23.82 2.63 1.65
CA ARG A 289 -24.03 4.06 1.50
C ARG A 289 -22.72 4.84 1.54
N VAL A 290 -21.75 4.41 2.34
CA VAL A 290 -20.44 5.01 2.38
C VAL A 290 -19.73 4.76 1.06
N TRP A 291 -19.73 3.52 0.54
CA TRP A 291 -19.22 3.23 -0.78
C TRP A 291 -19.84 4.11 -1.88
N GLN A 292 -21.13 4.34 -1.79
CA GLN A 292 -21.91 5.06 -2.81
C GLN A 292 -21.64 6.56 -2.82
N ASN A 293 -21.43 7.18 -1.63
CA ASN A 293 -21.38 8.63 -1.45
C ASN A 293 -19.99 9.21 -1.25
N THR A 294 -18.98 8.36 -1.09
CA THR A 294 -17.58 8.80 -0.91
C THR A 294 -16.91 9.07 -2.25
N HIS A 295 -16.11 10.12 -2.29
CA HIS A 295 -15.22 10.41 -3.42
C HIS A 295 -13.93 9.60 -3.27
N TRP A 296 -13.87 8.46 -3.94
CA TRP A 296 -12.72 7.56 -3.87
C TRP A 296 -11.56 8.05 -4.73
N GLY A 297 -10.33 7.81 -4.26
CA GLY A 297 -9.09 8.18 -4.92
C GLY A 297 -8.86 7.47 -6.26
N SER A 298 -7.87 7.96 -6.98
CA SER A 298 -7.48 7.45 -8.29
C SER A 298 -6.24 6.56 -8.19
N THR A 299 -6.27 5.52 -9.03
CA THR A 299 -5.11 4.71 -9.39
C THR A 299 -5.04 4.63 -10.90
N ASP A 300 -3.86 4.80 -11.50
CA ASP A 300 -3.69 4.75 -12.95
C ASP A 300 -4.02 3.34 -13.48
N PRO A 301 -4.93 3.20 -14.46
CA PRO A 301 -5.37 1.90 -14.97
C PRO A 301 -4.30 1.11 -15.73
N ASN A 302 -3.16 1.73 -16.01
CA ASN A 302 -1.98 1.14 -16.64
C ASN A 302 -0.78 1.07 -15.68
N GLY A 303 -0.98 1.42 -14.39
CA GLY A 303 0.01 1.36 -13.33
C GLY A 303 1.07 2.47 -13.37
N LYS A 304 0.90 3.52 -14.18
CA LYS A 304 1.85 4.62 -14.23
C LYS A 304 1.80 5.48 -12.98
N PHE A 305 2.94 5.97 -12.53
CA PHE A 305 3.04 6.85 -11.38
C PHE A 305 3.99 8.03 -11.63
N ASN A 306 3.90 9.04 -10.77
CA ASN A 306 4.67 10.28 -10.89
C ASN A 306 6.02 10.16 -10.15
N THR A 307 7.06 9.78 -10.88
CA THR A 307 8.44 9.67 -10.35
C THR A 307 8.97 11.01 -9.84
N ALA A 308 8.60 12.13 -10.48
CA ALA A 308 9.04 13.45 -10.05
C ALA A 308 8.51 13.78 -8.64
N SER A 309 7.24 13.43 -8.35
CA SER A 309 6.67 13.56 -7.02
C SER A 309 7.41 12.69 -5.98
N ILE A 310 7.78 11.45 -6.32
CA ILE A 310 8.55 10.57 -5.43
C ILE A 310 9.92 11.20 -5.12
N LYS A 311 10.60 11.75 -6.12
CA LYS A 311 11.89 12.44 -5.94
C LYS A 311 11.75 13.67 -5.04
N ALA A 312 10.72 14.47 -5.24
CA ALA A 312 10.44 15.65 -4.40
C ALA A 312 10.17 15.25 -2.93
N GLN A 313 9.41 14.17 -2.69
CA GLN A 313 9.20 13.63 -1.36
C GLN A 313 10.52 13.19 -0.71
N GLY A 314 11.38 12.47 -1.44
CA GLY A 314 12.70 12.08 -0.95
C GLY A 314 13.58 13.28 -0.57
N ALA A 315 13.58 14.34 -1.38
CA ALA A 315 14.31 15.57 -1.10
C ALA A 315 13.78 16.25 0.17
N PHE A 316 12.46 16.35 0.31
CA PHE A 316 11.80 16.88 1.51
C PHE A 316 12.18 16.09 2.76
N TYR A 317 12.09 14.75 2.73
CA TYR A 317 12.47 13.93 3.89
C TYR A 317 13.96 14.07 4.25
N LYS A 318 14.81 14.30 3.27
CA LYS A 318 16.22 14.56 3.51
C LYS A 318 16.45 15.90 4.17
N GLU A 319 15.77 16.95 3.73
CA GLU A 319 15.81 18.30 4.30
C GLU A 319 15.31 18.30 5.76
N GLU A 320 14.21 17.57 6.01
CA GLU A 320 13.65 17.41 7.36
C GLU A 320 14.46 16.48 8.28
N GLY A 321 15.60 15.95 7.82
CA GLY A 321 16.48 15.07 8.60
C GLY A 321 15.91 13.68 8.86
N LEU A 322 14.88 13.27 8.13
CA LEU A 322 14.21 11.96 8.26
C LEU A 322 14.94 10.83 7.51
N ILE A 323 15.83 11.20 6.58
CA ILE A 323 16.75 10.28 5.88
C ILE A 323 18.14 10.45 6.47
N SER A 324 18.62 9.40 7.16
CA SER A 324 19.88 9.42 7.92
C SER A 324 21.15 9.34 7.06
N GLY A 325 21.06 8.80 5.84
CA GLY A 325 22.17 8.65 4.89
C GLY A 325 22.09 9.60 3.69
N PRO A 326 22.88 9.40 2.64
CA PRO A 326 22.71 10.10 1.38
C PRO A 326 21.36 9.73 0.76
N LEU A 327 20.75 10.68 0.05
CA LEU A 327 19.54 10.41 -0.70
C LEU A 327 19.87 9.44 -1.85
N VAL A 328 19.18 8.30 -1.89
CA VAL A 328 19.36 7.33 -2.96
C VAL A 328 18.77 7.81 -4.27
N ASP A 329 19.38 7.40 -5.38
CA ASP A 329 18.79 7.56 -6.71
C ASP A 329 17.63 6.59 -6.86
N ILE A 330 16.41 7.09 -6.69
CA ILE A 330 15.19 6.28 -6.68
C ILE A 330 14.92 5.59 -8.01
N ASP A 331 15.42 6.13 -9.14
CA ASP A 331 15.24 5.53 -10.47
C ASP A 331 15.80 4.12 -10.55
N LYS A 332 16.82 3.80 -9.75
CA LYS A 332 17.40 2.45 -9.68
C LYS A 332 16.48 1.40 -9.07
N TYR A 333 15.44 1.83 -8.35
CA TYR A 333 14.50 0.98 -7.65
C TYR A 333 13.11 0.96 -8.30
N ILE A 334 12.92 1.77 -9.34
CA ILE A 334 11.72 1.77 -10.16
C ILE A 334 11.83 0.69 -11.23
N ASP A 335 10.77 -0.13 -11.35
CA ASP A 335 10.68 -1.15 -12.39
C ASP A 335 9.27 -1.20 -12.99
N MET A 336 9.07 -0.45 -14.06
CA MET A 336 7.79 -0.39 -14.77
C MET A 336 7.57 -1.56 -15.73
N SER A 337 8.55 -2.45 -15.91
CA SER A 337 8.47 -3.56 -16.87
C SER A 337 7.30 -4.49 -16.61
N PHE A 338 6.95 -4.71 -15.32
CA PHE A 338 5.81 -5.54 -14.91
C PHE A 338 4.47 -4.93 -15.35
N ALA A 339 4.28 -3.62 -15.12
CA ALA A 339 3.08 -2.91 -15.54
C ALA A 339 2.98 -2.84 -17.07
N GLU A 340 4.09 -2.55 -17.74
CA GLU A 340 4.14 -2.53 -19.22
C GLU A 340 3.84 -3.90 -19.82
N ALA A 341 4.39 -4.98 -19.26
CA ALA A 341 4.10 -6.34 -19.69
C ALA A 341 2.63 -6.71 -19.45
N ALA A 342 2.07 -6.36 -18.29
CA ALA A 342 0.66 -6.58 -18.00
C ALA A 342 -0.24 -5.82 -18.98
N VAL A 343 0.04 -4.55 -19.27
CA VAL A 343 -0.71 -3.73 -20.23
C VAL A 343 -0.67 -4.31 -21.64
N LYS A 344 0.46 -4.93 -22.06
CA LYS A 344 0.53 -5.64 -23.35
C LYS A 344 -0.47 -6.79 -23.45
N VAL A 345 -0.76 -7.47 -22.30
CA VAL A 345 -1.69 -8.59 -22.25
C VAL A 345 -3.16 -8.12 -22.18
N ILE A 346 -3.45 -7.13 -21.33
CA ILE A 346 -4.85 -6.72 -21.07
C ILE A 346 -5.29 -5.48 -21.89
N GLY A 347 -4.42 -4.96 -22.71
CA GLY A 347 -4.66 -3.72 -23.48
C GLY A 347 -4.44 -2.46 -22.61
N ARG A 348 -4.34 -1.30 -23.27
CA ARG A 348 -4.24 0.01 -22.59
C ARG A 348 -5.64 0.57 -22.33
N GLN A 349 -5.86 1.17 -21.18
CA GLN A 349 -7.04 1.98 -20.87
C GLN A 349 -6.70 3.45 -20.83
#